data_5a31f8a2ebe06791ea605a72f5b4635f
#
_entry.id   5a31f8a2ebe06791ea605a72f5b4635f
#
_cell.length_a   1.000
_cell.length_b   1.000
_cell.length_c   1.000
_cell.angle_alpha   90.00
_cell.angle_beta   90.00
_cell.angle_gamma   90.00
#
_symmetry.space_group_name_H-M   'P 1'
#
loop_
_entity.id
_entity.type
_entity.pdbx_description
1 polymer ?
#
loop_
_entity_poly.entity_id
_entity_poly.type
_entity_poly.pdbx_seq_one_letter_code
_entity_poly.pdbx_strand_id
1 'polypeptide(L)'
;MPEGHTLHRLARLHQRRYAGSPVGVCSPQGRFADAADLDGLVLRRASAWGKHLFHEYRGGPIVHVHLGLYGTFREHRTPMPAPRGQVRMRIVGTDYGTDLRGPTACEVIDEAQMSAILARLGPDPLRSDADPQLAWARISKSRKAIGALLMDQSVLAGVGNVYRAELLFRHGIDPYRAGRDIDEQEFTAAWTDLVELMKVGVRRGRIIVIRPEHDHGAPGYRPRGPRTYVYRRAGHPCRLCDTPVLTATMEARNLFWCPGCQI
;
A
#
# COMPACT_ATOMS: atom_id res chain seq x y z
N MET A 1 3.23 -8.18 0.94
CA MET A 1 1.92 -7.74 0.42
C MET A 1 2.04 -6.25 0.15
N PRO A 2 1.73 -5.79 -1.06
CA PRO A 2 1.74 -4.37 -1.38
C PRO A 2 0.65 -3.61 -0.60
N GLU A 3 1.03 -2.50 0.05
CA GLU A 3 0.11 -1.54 0.67
C GLU A 3 0.40 -0.15 0.09
N GLY A 4 -0.32 0.88 0.47
CA GLY A 4 -0.27 2.21 -0.14
C GLY A 4 1.15 2.76 -0.35
N HIS A 5 2.05 2.58 0.62
CA HIS A 5 3.45 2.99 0.48
C HIS A 5 4.16 2.40 -0.74
N THR A 6 3.79 1.16 -1.13
CA THR A 6 4.38 0.50 -2.31
C THR A 6 3.98 1.22 -3.60
N LEU A 7 2.69 1.55 -3.73
CA LEU A 7 2.16 2.22 -4.93
C LEU A 7 2.70 3.65 -5.04
N HIS A 8 2.76 4.38 -3.93
CA HIS A 8 3.37 5.71 -3.90
C HIS A 8 4.87 5.70 -4.23
N ARG A 9 5.61 4.70 -3.75
CA ARG A 9 7.02 4.51 -4.12
C ARG A 9 7.16 4.23 -5.62
N LEU A 10 6.32 3.35 -6.17
CA LEU A 10 6.31 3.03 -7.60
C LEU A 10 5.93 4.25 -8.45
N ALA A 11 4.90 5.00 -8.05
CA ALA A 11 4.52 6.22 -8.73
C ALA A 11 5.69 7.21 -8.81
N ARG A 12 6.38 7.46 -7.68
CA ARG A 12 7.57 8.33 -7.64
C ARG A 12 8.73 7.80 -8.49
N LEU A 13 8.92 6.48 -8.52
CA LEU A 13 9.94 5.84 -9.34
C LEU A 13 9.63 6.00 -10.82
N HIS A 14 8.42 5.64 -11.24
CA HIS A 14 8.00 5.71 -12.64
C HIS A 14 7.92 7.17 -13.14
N GLN A 15 7.50 8.10 -12.28
CA GLN A 15 7.57 9.54 -12.58
C GLN A 15 8.99 9.98 -12.95
N ARG A 16 9.99 9.57 -12.16
CA ARG A 16 11.39 9.94 -12.41
C ARG A 16 12.00 9.21 -13.60
N ARG A 17 11.57 7.98 -13.92
CA ARG A 17 12.16 7.13 -14.95
C ARG A 17 11.60 7.41 -16.33
N TYR A 18 10.32 7.72 -16.40
CA TYR A 18 9.57 7.65 -17.65
C TYR A 18 8.85 8.94 -18.02
N ALA A 19 8.49 9.79 -17.04
CA ALA A 19 7.69 10.97 -17.36
C ALA A 19 8.45 11.98 -18.23
N GLY A 20 7.72 12.56 -19.20
CA GLY A 20 8.23 13.56 -20.14
C GLY A 20 8.84 12.96 -21.41
N SER A 21 9.00 11.64 -21.50
CA SER A 21 9.59 10.97 -22.65
C SER A 21 8.66 9.89 -23.22
N PRO A 22 8.79 9.56 -24.51
CA PRO A 22 8.15 8.38 -25.10
C PRO A 22 8.66 7.11 -24.41
N VAL A 23 7.76 6.15 -24.21
CA VAL A 23 8.11 4.84 -23.64
C VAL A 23 7.62 3.72 -24.54
N GLY A 24 8.43 2.67 -24.69
CA GLY A 24 7.95 1.44 -25.29
C GLY A 24 7.06 0.71 -24.29
N VAL A 25 5.87 0.29 -24.75
CA VAL A 25 4.93 -0.49 -23.93
C VAL A 25 4.56 -1.75 -24.67
N CYS A 26 4.69 -2.90 -24.02
CA CYS A 26 4.24 -4.16 -24.60
C CYS A 26 3.70 -5.13 -23.54
N SER A 27 2.94 -6.10 -24.00
CA SER A 27 2.50 -7.26 -23.21
C SER A 27 3.13 -8.51 -23.77
N PRO A 28 4.26 -8.99 -23.23
CA PRO A 28 5.03 -10.10 -23.84
C PRO A 28 4.24 -11.39 -24.05
N GLN A 29 3.20 -11.64 -23.27
CA GLN A 29 2.31 -12.80 -23.43
C GLN A 29 0.87 -12.41 -23.84
N GLY A 30 0.66 -11.20 -24.34
CA GLY A 30 -0.63 -10.75 -24.86
C GLY A 30 -1.77 -10.61 -23.84
N ARG A 31 -1.48 -10.61 -22.53
CA ARG A 31 -2.50 -10.55 -21.48
C ARG A 31 -2.95 -9.13 -21.12
N PHE A 32 -2.44 -8.14 -21.80
CA PHE A 32 -2.84 -6.75 -21.74
C PHE A 32 -2.90 -6.24 -23.17
N ALA A 33 -4.07 -6.39 -23.78
CA ALA A 33 -4.26 -6.13 -25.21
C ALA A 33 -3.96 -4.68 -25.60
N ASP A 34 -4.37 -3.74 -24.73
CA ASP A 34 -4.24 -2.29 -24.96
C ASP A 34 -2.77 -1.79 -24.91
N ALA A 35 -1.81 -2.67 -24.66
CA ALA A 35 -0.39 -2.30 -24.59
C ALA A 35 0.11 -1.69 -25.91
N ALA A 36 -0.41 -2.17 -27.07
CA ALA A 36 -0.03 -1.67 -28.39
C ALA A 36 -0.43 -0.20 -28.60
N ASP A 37 -1.56 0.22 -28.06
CA ASP A 37 -2.07 1.59 -28.19
C ASP A 37 -1.27 2.59 -27.32
N LEU A 38 -0.50 2.07 -26.36
CA LEU A 38 0.35 2.86 -25.47
C LEU A 38 1.79 2.95 -25.96
N ASP A 39 2.18 2.08 -26.90
CA ASP A 39 3.57 2.00 -27.37
C ASP A 39 3.99 3.30 -28.07
N GLY A 40 5.12 3.85 -27.67
CA GLY A 40 5.65 5.11 -28.17
C GLY A 40 4.98 6.37 -27.61
N LEU A 41 3.94 6.26 -26.78
CA LEU A 41 3.32 7.43 -26.16
C LEU A 41 4.22 8.02 -25.07
N VAL A 42 4.08 9.35 -24.87
CA VAL A 42 4.77 10.06 -23.79
C VAL A 42 4.01 9.87 -22.48
N LEU A 43 4.67 9.27 -21.47
CA LEU A 43 4.13 9.25 -20.12
C LEU A 43 4.13 10.68 -19.57
N ARG A 44 2.94 11.24 -19.31
CA ARG A 44 2.78 12.58 -18.75
C ARG A 44 3.01 12.59 -17.25
N ARG A 45 2.39 11.63 -16.54
CA ARG A 45 2.39 11.57 -15.09
C ARG A 45 2.24 10.14 -14.59
N ALA A 46 2.94 9.82 -13.50
CA ALA A 46 2.68 8.63 -12.70
C ALA A 46 2.25 9.06 -11.29
N SER A 47 1.10 8.63 -10.84
CA SER A 47 0.50 8.99 -9.54
C SER A 47 -0.05 7.77 -8.82
N ALA A 48 -0.28 7.91 -7.51
CA ALA A 48 -0.91 6.87 -6.72
C ALA A 48 -1.96 7.47 -5.78
N TRP A 49 -2.99 6.67 -5.49
CA TRP A 49 -3.96 6.92 -4.43
C TRP A 49 -4.30 5.58 -3.75
N GLY A 50 -4.03 5.48 -2.48
CA GLY A 50 -4.19 4.24 -1.73
C GLY A 50 -3.37 3.10 -2.34
N LYS A 51 -4.06 2.09 -2.81
CA LYS A 51 -3.46 0.91 -3.44
C LYS A 51 -3.56 0.92 -4.97
N HIS A 52 -3.89 2.06 -5.56
CA HIS A 52 -4.05 2.27 -6.99
C HIS A 52 -2.87 3.08 -7.54
N LEU A 53 -2.31 2.65 -8.67
CA LEU A 53 -1.28 3.34 -9.44
C LEU A 53 -1.88 3.74 -10.78
N PHE A 54 -1.62 4.97 -11.21
CA PHE A 54 -2.08 5.51 -12.48
C PHE A 54 -0.89 6.01 -13.30
N HIS A 55 -0.84 5.63 -14.57
CA HIS A 55 0.07 6.19 -15.57
C HIS A 55 -0.77 6.95 -16.59
N GLU A 56 -0.64 8.25 -16.61
CA GLU A 56 -1.35 9.16 -17.50
C GLU A 56 -0.47 9.45 -18.72
N TYR A 57 -0.93 9.10 -19.93
CA TYR A 57 -0.21 9.34 -21.17
C TYR A 57 -0.74 10.58 -21.89
N ARG A 58 0.08 11.19 -22.75
CA ARG A 58 -0.36 12.23 -23.65
C ARG A 58 -1.37 11.64 -24.64
N GLY A 59 -2.46 12.38 -24.93
CA GLY A 59 -3.53 11.88 -25.80
C GLY A 59 -4.70 11.24 -25.04
N GLY A 60 -4.61 11.12 -23.70
CA GLY A 60 -5.76 10.80 -22.86
C GLY A 60 -5.79 9.41 -22.20
N PRO A 61 -5.15 8.32 -22.71
CA PRO A 61 -5.25 7.03 -22.05
C PRO A 61 -4.55 7.04 -20.68
N ILE A 62 -5.16 6.36 -19.71
CA ILE A 62 -4.63 6.18 -18.36
C ILE A 62 -4.51 4.69 -18.09
N VAL A 63 -3.32 4.20 -17.76
CA VAL A 63 -3.17 2.83 -17.26
C VAL A 63 -3.41 2.81 -15.76
N HIS A 64 -4.42 2.06 -15.35
CA HIS A 64 -4.70 1.76 -13.95
C HIS A 64 -4.09 0.43 -13.57
N VAL A 65 -3.34 0.40 -12.45
CA VAL A 65 -2.78 -0.82 -11.89
C VAL A 65 -3.18 -0.97 -10.43
N HIS A 66 -3.72 -2.15 -10.08
CA HIS A 66 -3.90 -2.59 -8.71
C HIS A 66 -3.09 -3.88 -8.49
N LEU A 67 -2.09 -3.83 -7.61
CA LEU A 67 -1.16 -4.96 -7.43
C LEU A 67 -1.80 -6.18 -6.76
N GLY A 68 -2.83 -5.99 -5.94
CA GLY A 68 -3.42 -7.07 -5.15
C GLY A 68 -2.43 -7.65 -4.13
N LEU A 69 -2.45 -8.96 -3.96
CA LEU A 69 -1.58 -9.65 -2.99
C LEU A 69 -0.20 -10.00 -3.55
N TYR A 70 -0.12 -10.29 -4.84
CA TYR A 70 1.05 -10.89 -5.50
C TYR A 70 1.69 -10.01 -6.56
N GLY A 71 1.00 -8.93 -6.96
CA GLY A 71 1.48 -8.02 -8.00
C GLY A 71 2.80 -7.35 -7.62
N THR A 72 3.72 -7.30 -8.57
CA THR A 72 5.04 -6.70 -8.41
C THR A 72 5.50 -6.01 -9.68
N PHE A 73 6.24 -4.91 -9.53
CA PHE A 73 7.07 -4.33 -10.58
C PHE A 73 8.52 -4.68 -10.34
N ARG A 74 9.22 -5.08 -11.39
CA ARG A 74 10.65 -5.34 -11.35
C ARG A 74 11.38 -4.43 -12.35
N GLU A 75 12.20 -3.53 -11.84
CA GLU A 75 13.03 -2.62 -12.65
C GLU A 75 14.29 -3.33 -13.16
N HIS A 76 14.71 -2.97 -14.36
CA HIS A 76 15.97 -3.36 -15.00
C HIS A 76 16.58 -2.15 -15.71
N ARG A 77 17.87 -2.17 -15.93
CA ARG A 77 18.52 -1.24 -16.88
C ARG A 77 18.23 -1.70 -18.31
N THR A 78 18.22 -0.75 -19.23
CA THR A 78 18.22 -1.04 -20.68
C THR A 78 19.64 -1.37 -21.17
N PRO A 79 19.78 -2.29 -22.15
CA PRO A 79 18.70 -3.06 -22.78
C PRO A 79 18.05 -4.04 -21.82
N MET A 80 16.72 -4.15 -21.92
CA MET A 80 15.93 -5.04 -21.06
C MET A 80 16.29 -6.51 -21.32
N PRO A 81 16.45 -7.34 -20.27
CA PRO A 81 16.60 -8.77 -20.45
C PRO A 81 15.34 -9.39 -21.05
N ALA A 82 15.47 -10.56 -21.64
CA ALA A 82 14.32 -11.32 -22.13
C ALA A 82 13.27 -11.49 -21.02
N PRO A 83 11.97 -11.36 -21.33
CA PRO A 83 10.90 -11.55 -20.35
C PRO A 83 10.95 -12.95 -19.75
N ARG A 84 10.95 -13.04 -18.41
CA ARG A 84 10.90 -14.33 -17.70
C ARG A 84 9.59 -14.48 -16.96
N GLY A 85 8.91 -15.62 -17.10
CA GLY A 85 7.62 -15.89 -16.49
C GLY A 85 6.50 -15.00 -17.04
N GLN A 86 5.43 -14.85 -16.27
CA GLN A 86 4.22 -14.12 -16.68
C GLN A 86 4.39 -12.62 -16.48
N VAL A 87 4.71 -11.89 -17.55
CA VAL A 87 4.78 -10.42 -17.57
C VAL A 87 3.48 -9.86 -18.14
N ARG A 88 2.69 -9.15 -17.33
CA ARG A 88 1.43 -8.54 -17.75
C ARG A 88 1.68 -7.35 -18.68
N MET A 89 2.58 -6.47 -18.28
CA MET A 89 2.97 -5.27 -18.99
C MET A 89 4.46 -5.03 -18.79
N ARG A 90 5.13 -4.64 -19.85
CA ARG A 90 6.51 -4.15 -19.85
C ARG A 90 6.52 -2.71 -20.31
N ILE A 91 7.19 -1.84 -19.56
CA ILE A 91 7.47 -0.45 -19.93
C ILE A 91 8.97 -0.33 -20.13
N VAL A 92 9.40 0.33 -21.21
CA VAL A 92 10.81 0.54 -21.55
C VAL A 92 11.03 2.04 -21.82
N GLY A 93 11.82 2.68 -20.99
CA GLY A 93 12.32 4.03 -21.21
C GLY A 93 13.77 4.00 -21.71
N THR A 94 14.43 5.16 -21.74
CA THR A 94 15.80 5.30 -22.24
C THR A 94 16.81 4.47 -21.45
N ASP A 95 16.87 4.64 -20.12
CA ASP A 95 17.89 3.99 -19.28
C ASP A 95 17.36 2.81 -18.47
N TYR A 96 16.04 2.73 -18.30
CA TYR A 96 15.39 1.76 -17.44
C TYR A 96 14.11 1.24 -18.07
N GLY A 97 13.79 -0.01 -17.76
CA GLY A 97 12.49 -0.58 -18.02
C GLY A 97 11.97 -1.35 -16.81
N THR A 98 10.69 -1.69 -16.83
CA THR A 98 10.04 -2.41 -15.73
C THR A 98 9.04 -3.43 -16.22
N ASP A 99 9.01 -4.58 -15.56
CA ASP A 99 8.06 -5.67 -15.77
C ASP A 99 7.02 -5.71 -14.66
N LEU A 100 5.74 -5.58 -15.01
CA LEU A 100 4.61 -5.84 -14.12
C LEU A 100 4.22 -7.31 -14.17
N ARG A 101 4.07 -7.94 -13.01
CA ARG A 101 3.68 -9.34 -12.86
C ARG A 101 2.60 -9.52 -11.82
N GLY A 102 1.64 -10.40 -12.07
CA GLY A 102 0.62 -10.83 -11.14
C GLY A 102 -0.29 -9.75 -10.55
N PRO A 103 -0.58 -8.62 -11.24
CA PRO A 103 -1.50 -7.62 -10.73
C PRO A 103 -2.93 -8.16 -10.71
N THR A 104 -3.77 -7.63 -9.81
CA THR A 104 -5.22 -7.88 -9.81
C THR A 104 -5.89 -7.11 -10.92
N ALA A 105 -5.48 -5.85 -11.18
CA ALA A 105 -5.92 -5.06 -12.32
C ALA A 105 -4.71 -4.46 -13.06
N CYS A 106 -4.78 -4.45 -14.38
CA CYS A 106 -3.91 -3.72 -15.30
C CYS A 106 -4.76 -3.47 -16.54
N GLU A 107 -5.24 -2.25 -16.70
CA GLU A 107 -6.27 -1.88 -17.68
C GLU A 107 -6.07 -0.44 -18.13
N VAL A 108 -6.54 -0.12 -19.32
CA VAL A 108 -6.65 1.27 -19.80
C VAL A 108 -8.02 1.81 -19.40
N ILE A 109 -8.01 2.99 -18.81
CA ILE A 109 -9.20 3.71 -18.37
C ILE A 109 -9.15 5.15 -18.87
N ASP A 110 -10.29 5.81 -18.86
CA ASP A 110 -10.43 7.24 -19.11
C ASP A 110 -10.47 8.07 -17.80
N GLU A 111 -10.54 9.40 -17.91
CA GLU A 111 -10.62 10.32 -16.77
C GLU A 111 -11.89 10.13 -15.94
N ALA A 112 -13.01 9.79 -16.55
CA ALA A 112 -14.27 9.56 -15.85
C ALA A 112 -14.18 8.28 -14.99
N GLN A 113 -13.63 7.23 -15.55
CA GLN A 113 -13.38 5.97 -14.83
C GLN A 113 -12.37 6.15 -13.70
N MET A 114 -11.28 6.90 -13.92
CA MET A 114 -10.33 7.25 -12.85
C MET A 114 -11.04 8.02 -11.72
N SER A 115 -11.83 9.03 -12.06
CA SER A 115 -12.61 9.81 -11.09
C SER A 115 -13.57 8.93 -10.30
N ALA A 116 -14.24 7.98 -10.94
CA ALA A 116 -15.13 7.03 -10.29
C ALA A 116 -14.38 6.08 -9.32
N ILE A 117 -13.14 5.69 -9.63
CA ILE A 117 -12.29 4.94 -8.71
C ILE A 117 -11.96 5.80 -7.49
N LEU A 118 -11.49 7.03 -7.71
CA LEU A 118 -11.06 7.94 -6.64
C LEU A 118 -12.20 8.34 -5.71
N ALA A 119 -13.40 8.57 -6.24
CA ALA A 119 -14.59 8.95 -5.47
C ALA A 119 -15.01 7.90 -4.41
N ARG A 120 -14.60 6.64 -4.58
CA ARG A 120 -14.88 5.56 -3.63
C ARG A 120 -13.85 5.45 -2.51
N LEU A 121 -12.71 6.15 -2.62
CA LEU A 121 -11.61 6.05 -1.66
C LEU A 121 -11.73 7.11 -0.58
N GLY A 122 -11.38 6.71 0.63
CA GLY A 122 -11.15 7.63 1.74
C GLY A 122 -9.85 8.42 1.58
N PRO A 123 -9.54 9.30 2.55
CA PRO A 123 -8.29 10.04 2.56
C PRO A 123 -7.09 9.08 2.58
N ASP A 124 -6.07 9.44 1.79
CA ASP A 124 -4.81 8.67 1.70
C ASP A 124 -3.73 9.40 2.51
N PRO A 125 -3.17 8.78 3.58
CA PRO A 125 -2.18 9.40 4.46
C PRO A 125 -0.90 9.89 3.77
N LEU A 126 -0.63 9.42 2.54
CA LEU A 126 0.56 9.80 1.78
C LEU A 126 0.34 10.97 0.83
N ARG A 127 -0.88 11.48 0.74
CA ARG A 127 -1.20 12.66 -0.07
C ARG A 127 -1.16 13.93 0.77
N SER A 128 -0.71 15.01 0.17
CA SER A 128 -0.66 16.33 0.83
C SER A 128 -2.03 17.00 0.98
N ASP A 129 -3.00 16.55 0.18
CA ASP A 129 -4.38 17.03 0.18
C ASP A 129 -5.33 16.12 0.99
N ALA A 130 -4.78 15.16 1.75
CA ALA A 130 -5.57 14.27 2.57
C ALA A 130 -6.20 15.02 3.76
N ASP A 131 -7.51 14.95 3.87
CA ASP A 131 -8.25 15.46 5.04
C ASP A 131 -8.57 14.30 6.00
N PRO A 132 -7.90 14.21 7.17
CA PRO A 132 -8.17 13.16 8.15
C PRO A 132 -9.58 13.22 8.71
N GLN A 133 -10.23 14.38 8.71
CA GLN A 133 -11.59 14.55 9.23
C GLN A 133 -12.63 13.75 8.45
N LEU A 134 -12.37 13.48 7.17
CA LEU A 134 -13.22 12.60 6.36
C LEU A 134 -13.20 11.15 6.86
N ALA A 135 -12.05 10.66 7.33
CA ALA A 135 -11.95 9.34 7.95
C ALA A 135 -12.57 9.35 9.35
N TRP A 136 -12.27 10.37 10.16
CA TRP A 136 -12.81 10.54 11.51
C TRP A 136 -14.34 10.56 11.52
N ALA A 137 -14.96 11.34 10.63
CA ALA A 137 -16.40 11.43 10.51
C ALA A 137 -17.11 10.10 10.25
N ARG A 138 -16.40 9.13 9.63
CA ARG A 138 -16.92 7.77 9.40
C ARG A 138 -16.63 6.84 10.58
N ILE A 139 -15.45 6.94 11.17
CA ILE A 139 -15.02 6.11 12.31
C ILE A 139 -15.87 6.44 13.54
N SER A 140 -15.96 7.69 13.94
CA SER A 140 -16.64 8.16 15.17
C SER A 140 -18.14 7.83 15.22
N LYS A 141 -18.77 7.51 14.09
CA LYS A 141 -20.19 7.13 14.03
C LYS A 141 -20.39 5.62 13.87
N SER A 142 -19.30 4.86 13.72
CA SER A 142 -19.40 3.46 13.36
C SER A 142 -19.43 2.52 14.58
N ARG A 143 -20.34 1.56 14.52
CA ARG A 143 -20.37 0.42 15.48
C ARG A 143 -19.42 -0.73 15.07
N LYS A 144 -18.83 -0.66 13.87
CA LYS A 144 -17.87 -1.67 13.42
C LYS A 144 -16.57 -1.56 14.22
N ALA A 145 -15.91 -2.68 14.38
CA ALA A 145 -14.60 -2.76 15.01
C ALA A 145 -13.57 -1.85 14.27
N ILE A 146 -12.74 -1.13 15.02
CA ILE A 146 -11.72 -0.24 14.43
C ILE A 146 -10.75 -0.99 13.52
N GLY A 147 -10.43 -2.24 13.86
CA GLY A 147 -9.59 -3.09 13.00
C GLY A 147 -10.22 -3.38 11.63
N ALA A 148 -11.56 -3.46 11.54
CA ALA A 148 -12.27 -3.60 10.27
C ALA A 148 -12.31 -2.27 9.50
N LEU A 149 -12.57 -1.16 10.19
CA LEU A 149 -12.64 0.19 9.59
C LEU A 149 -11.31 0.61 8.95
N LEU A 150 -10.17 0.31 9.58
CA LEU A 150 -8.85 0.58 9.02
C LEU A 150 -8.55 -0.20 7.73
N MET A 151 -9.24 -1.32 7.49
CA MET A 151 -9.11 -2.10 6.25
C MET A 151 -10.01 -1.61 5.12
N ASP A 152 -11.06 -0.88 5.45
CA ASP A 152 -12.02 -0.34 4.49
C ASP A 152 -11.38 0.83 3.73
N GLN A 153 -11.09 0.63 2.44
CA GLN A 153 -10.45 1.64 1.61
C GLN A 153 -11.32 2.88 1.38
N SER A 154 -12.62 2.78 1.64
CA SER A 154 -13.51 3.95 1.62
C SER A 154 -13.35 4.81 2.87
N VAL A 155 -12.97 4.22 4.00
CA VAL A 155 -12.68 4.95 5.25
C VAL A 155 -11.26 5.52 5.23
N LEU A 156 -10.28 4.68 4.85
CA LEU A 156 -8.86 5.04 4.88
C LEU A 156 -8.12 4.36 3.73
N ALA A 157 -7.76 5.12 2.70
CA ALA A 157 -7.10 4.54 1.54
C ALA A 157 -5.63 4.18 1.83
N GLY A 158 -5.19 3.05 1.27
CA GLY A 158 -3.79 2.63 1.32
C GLY A 158 -3.41 1.73 2.48
N VAL A 159 -4.14 1.76 3.59
CA VAL A 159 -3.88 0.89 4.74
C VAL A 159 -4.22 -0.56 4.38
N GLY A 160 -3.32 -1.45 4.73
CA GLY A 160 -3.53 -2.88 4.61
C GLY A 160 -3.31 -3.59 5.93
N ASN A 161 -3.17 -4.91 5.84
CA ASN A 161 -3.16 -5.76 7.02
C ASN A 161 -1.96 -5.54 7.95
N VAL A 162 -0.82 -5.13 7.39
CA VAL A 162 0.38 -4.86 8.20
C VAL A 162 0.21 -3.56 8.97
N TYR A 163 -0.10 -2.46 8.26
CA TYR A 163 -0.30 -1.18 8.94
C TYR A 163 -1.45 -1.22 9.94
N ARG A 164 -2.57 -1.91 9.62
CA ARG A 164 -3.68 -2.11 10.57
C ARG A 164 -3.20 -2.72 11.90
N ALA A 165 -2.55 -3.86 11.83
CA ALA A 165 -2.12 -4.59 13.02
C ALA A 165 -1.10 -3.79 13.84
N GLU A 166 -0.11 -3.23 13.17
CA GLU A 166 0.99 -2.53 13.82
C GLU A 166 0.60 -1.15 14.37
N LEU A 167 -0.27 -0.42 13.68
CA LEU A 167 -0.79 0.87 14.15
C LEU A 167 -1.61 0.69 15.43
N LEU A 168 -2.56 -0.24 15.42
CA LEU A 168 -3.38 -0.53 16.61
C LEU A 168 -2.51 -0.99 17.79
N PHE A 169 -1.50 -1.82 17.54
CA PHE A 169 -0.56 -2.21 18.60
C PHE A 169 0.22 -1.01 19.16
N ARG A 170 0.75 -0.14 18.30
CA ARG A 170 1.55 1.02 18.70
C ARG A 170 0.79 2.03 19.54
N HIS A 171 -0.53 2.06 19.40
CA HIS A 171 -1.45 2.94 20.13
C HIS A 171 -2.22 2.23 21.25
N GLY A 172 -1.94 0.94 21.51
CA GLY A 172 -2.60 0.18 22.57
C GLY A 172 -4.09 -0.06 22.34
N ILE A 173 -4.57 0.07 21.11
CA ILE A 173 -6.00 0.00 20.78
C ILE A 173 -6.41 -1.44 20.51
N ASP A 174 -7.42 -1.94 21.25
CA ASP A 174 -8.06 -3.22 20.95
C ASP A 174 -8.67 -3.18 19.53
N PRO A 175 -8.28 -4.09 18.62
CA PRO A 175 -8.82 -4.13 17.27
C PRO A 175 -10.34 -4.36 17.20
N TYR A 176 -10.96 -4.88 18.25
CA TYR A 176 -12.41 -5.11 18.33
C TYR A 176 -13.18 -3.93 18.90
N ARG A 177 -12.52 -2.92 19.47
CA ARG A 177 -13.18 -1.71 19.95
C ARG A 177 -13.97 -1.05 18.82
N ALA A 178 -15.21 -0.64 19.08
CA ALA A 178 -16.03 -0.02 18.06
C ALA A 178 -15.47 1.37 17.67
N GLY A 179 -15.58 1.74 16.39
CA GLY A 179 -15.07 3.02 15.92
C GLY A 179 -15.60 4.22 16.71
N ARG A 180 -16.90 4.19 17.09
CA ARG A 180 -17.52 5.26 17.90
C ARG A 180 -16.96 5.38 19.33
N ASP A 181 -16.28 4.37 19.82
CA ASP A 181 -15.68 4.33 21.15
C ASP A 181 -14.20 4.76 21.14
N ILE A 182 -13.66 5.07 19.97
CA ILE A 182 -12.35 5.74 19.79
C ILE A 182 -12.57 7.24 20.03
N ASP A 183 -11.69 7.88 20.76
CA ASP A 183 -11.74 9.32 20.88
C ASP A 183 -10.94 10.04 19.77
N GLU A 184 -11.20 11.35 19.59
CA GLU A 184 -10.56 12.12 18.51
C GLU A 184 -9.06 12.30 18.71
N GLN A 185 -8.56 12.31 19.95
CA GLN A 185 -7.14 12.44 20.26
C GLN A 185 -6.40 11.14 19.90
N GLU A 186 -6.98 9.98 20.24
CA GLU A 186 -6.47 8.68 19.85
C GLU A 186 -6.40 8.54 18.32
N PHE A 187 -7.48 8.94 17.61
CA PHE A 187 -7.50 8.92 16.15
C PHE A 187 -6.44 9.85 15.57
N THR A 188 -6.32 11.07 16.06
CA THR A 188 -5.35 12.06 15.56
C THR A 188 -3.91 11.59 15.79
N ALA A 189 -3.61 11.01 16.94
CA ALA A 189 -2.31 10.43 17.24
C ALA A 189 -2.00 9.25 16.30
N ALA A 190 -2.96 8.34 16.12
CA ALA A 190 -2.83 7.21 15.21
C ALA A 190 -2.67 7.64 13.75
N TRP A 191 -3.44 8.64 13.28
CA TRP A 191 -3.28 9.18 11.94
C TRP A 191 -1.88 9.76 11.72
N THR A 192 -1.39 10.57 12.64
CA THR A 192 -0.07 11.19 12.55
C THR A 192 1.05 10.14 12.47
N ASP A 193 0.98 9.13 13.33
CA ASP A 193 1.94 8.00 13.32
C ASP A 193 1.85 7.19 12.01
N LEU A 194 0.64 6.93 11.53
CA LEU A 194 0.43 6.24 10.26
C LEU A 194 1.07 6.96 9.08
N VAL A 195 0.88 8.29 9.00
CA VAL A 195 1.52 9.13 7.97
C VAL A 195 3.03 8.95 7.98
N GLU A 196 3.66 9.02 9.14
CA GLU A 196 5.12 8.87 9.25
C GLU A 196 5.58 7.44 8.94
N LEU A 197 4.88 6.42 9.43
CA LEU A 197 5.17 5.03 9.10
C LEU A 197 5.10 4.76 7.59
N MET A 198 4.06 5.27 6.93
CA MET A 198 3.90 5.11 5.50
C MET A 198 4.94 5.90 4.70
N LYS A 199 5.31 7.12 5.12
CA LYS A 199 6.43 7.87 4.53
C LYS A 199 7.75 7.12 4.64
N VAL A 200 8.02 6.50 5.80
CA VAL A 200 9.19 5.62 5.97
C VAL A 200 9.12 4.44 5.01
N GLY A 201 7.95 3.82 4.88
CA GLY A 201 7.71 2.73 3.92
C GLY A 201 8.03 3.13 2.48
N VAL A 202 7.62 4.32 2.04
CA VAL A 202 7.94 4.88 0.72
C VAL A 202 9.45 5.05 0.54
N ARG A 203 10.13 5.66 1.52
CA ARG A 203 11.58 5.89 1.44
C ARG A 203 12.38 4.59 1.42
N ARG A 204 12.04 3.64 2.30
CA ARG A 204 12.79 2.40 2.52
C ARG A 204 12.38 1.26 1.59
N GLY A 205 11.23 1.35 0.91
CA GLY A 205 10.67 0.28 0.08
C GLY A 205 10.20 -0.95 0.88
N ARG A 206 10.04 -0.80 2.18
CA ARG A 206 9.55 -1.83 3.11
C ARG A 206 8.92 -1.20 4.33
N ILE A 207 7.97 -1.91 4.94
CA ILE A 207 7.33 -1.50 6.19
C ILE A 207 8.32 -1.66 7.34
N ILE A 208 8.51 -0.59 8.10
CA ILE A 208 9.32 -0.55 9.33
C ILE A 208 8.46 0.12 10.38
N VAL A 209 8.07 -0.63 11.41
CA VAL A 209 7.10 -0.18 12.42
C VAL A 209 7.65 -0.23 13.85
N ILE A 210 8.71 -1.02 14.08
CA ILE A 210 9.35 -1.11 15.39
C ILE A 210 10.04 0.22 15.69
N ARG A 211 9.75 0.79 16.85
CA ARG A 211 10.40 2.00 17.35
C ARG A 211 11.87 1.71 17.67
N PRO A 212 12.79 2.69 17.48
CA PRO A 212 14.20 2.49 17.74
C PRO A 212 14.51 1.96 19.15
N GLU A 213 13.80 2.46 20.16
CA GLU A 213 13.92 2.04 21.56
C GLU A 213 13.50 0.58 21.82
N HIS A 214 12.70 -0.01 20.93
CA HIS A 214 12.27 -1.40 21.00
C HIS A 214 13.01 -2.31 20.00
N ASP A 215 13.94 -1.75 19.22
CA ASP A 215 14.73 -2.49 18.22
C ASP A 215 16.10 -2.84 18.81
N HIS A 216 16.12 -3.68 19.84
CA HIS A 216 17.33 -4.03 20.60
C HIS A 216 18.31 -4.92 19.85
N GLY A 217 18.23 -5.06 18.54
CA GLY A 217 19.05 -5.99 17.77
C GLY A 217 18.90 -7.43 18.25
N ALA A 218 17.75 -7.76 18.85
CA ALA A 218 17.50 -9.00 19.55
C ALA A 218 17.93 -10.23 18.74
N PRO A 219 18.58 -11.22 19.38
CA PRO A 219 18.83 -12.53 18.79
C PRO A 219 17.51 -13.09 18.22
N GLY A 220 17.49 -13.44 16.95
CA GLY A 220 16.26 -13.79 16.22
C GLY A 220 15.73 -12.69 15.31
N TYR A 221 16.24 -11.47 15.38
CA TYR A 221 16.05 -10.43 14.40
C TYR A 221 16.81 -10.78 13.12
N ARG A 222 16.24 -11.70 12.35
CA ARG A 222 16.83 -12.03 11.04
C ARG A 222 16.63 -10.86 10.10
N PRO A 223 17.64 -10.42 9.33
CA PRO A 223 17.50 -9.34 8.32
C PRO A 223 16.36 -9.56 7.33
N ARG A 224 15.86 -10.79 7.21
CA ARG A 224 14.76 -11.23 6.36
C ARG A 224 13.45 -11.48 7.09
N GLY A 225 13.39 -11.37 8.41
CA GLY A 225 12.16 -11.54 9.19
C GLY A 225 11.29 -10.27 9.21
N PRO A 226 9.98 -10.39 9.48
CA PRO A 226 9.11 -9.23 9.62
C PRO A 226 9.56 -8.38 10.83
N ARG A 227 9.92 -7.11 10.56
CA ARG A 227 10.19 -6.09 11.59
C ARG A 227 8.87 -5.54 12.12
N THR A 228 8.13 -6.39 12.85
CA THR A 228 6.76 -6.12 13.30
C THR A 228 6.62 -6.44 14.78
N TYR A 229 5.70 -5.78 15.47
CA TYR A 229 5.34 -6.09 16.85
C TYR A 229 4.44 -7.33 16.92
N VAL A 230 3.38 -7.36 16.14
CA VAL A 230 2.35 -8.42 16.19
C VAL A 230 2.11 -9.11 14.85
N TYR A 231 2.27 -8.42 13.72
CA TYR A 231 1.94 -8.98 12.42
C TYR A 231 2.75 -10.25 12.11
N ARG A 232 2.03 -11.37 11.84
CA ARG A 232 2.59 -12.72 11.61
C ARG A 232 3.44 -13.25 12.76
N ARG A 233 3.08 -12.88 13.99
CA ARG A 233 3.75 -13.35 15.19
C ARG A 233 2.81 -14.10 16.15
N ALA A 234 1.71 -14.65 15.65
CA ALA A 234 0.79 -15.46 16.45
C ALA A 234 1.53 -16.56 17.24
N GLY A 235 1.22 -16.70 18.53
CA GLY A 235 1.84 -17.63 19.45
C GLY A 235 3.23 -17.22 19.97
N HIS A 236 3.87 -16.21 19.37
CA HIS A 236 5.14 -15.69 19.91
C HIS A 236 4.89 -14.69 21.04
N PRO A 237 5.80 -14.58 22.01
CA PRO A 237 5.69 -13.57 23.06
C PRO A 237 5.70 -12.16 22.48
N CYS A 238 4.87 -11.28 23.02
CA CYS A 238 4.88 -9.85 22.70
C CYS A 238 6.26 -9.25 23.02
N ARG A 239 6.70 -8.31 22.19
CA ARG A 239 8.01 -7.67 22.39
C ARG A 239 8.07 -6.71 23.59
N LEU A 240 6.91 -6.34 24.16
CA LEU A 240 6.82 -5.38 25.27
C LEU A 240 6.36 -5.99 26.58
N CYS A 241 5.47 -7.00 26.56
CA CYS A 241 4.86 -7.52 27.77
C CYS A 241 4.88 -9.06 27.86
N ASP A 242 5.56 -9.73 26.94
CA ASP A 242 5.70 -11.20 26.83
C ASP A 242 4.39 -11.98 26.67
N THR A 243 3.22 -11.34 26.76
CA THR A 243 1.93 -11.99 26.49
C THR A 243 1.91 -12.58 25.07
N PRO A 244 1.43 -13.81 24.86
CA PRO A 244 1.37 -14.40 23.54
C PRO A 244 0.50 -13.57 22.56
N VAL A 245 1.05 -13.27 21.38
CA VAL A 245 0.30 -12.60 20.29
C VAL A 245 -0.81 -13.52 19.79
N LEU A 246 -2.02 -13.00 19.76
CA LEU A 246 -3.21 -13.72 19.27
C LEU A 246 -3.42 -13.49 17.78
N THR A 247 -4.23 -14.38 17.18
CA THR A 247 -4.71 -14.26 15.80
C THR A 247 -6.15 -14.69 15.67
N ALA A 248 -6.89 -13.99 14.80
CA ALA A 248 -8.24 -14.33 14.40
C ALA A 248 -8.46 -13.90 12.94
N THR A 249 -9.64 -14.22 12.39
CA THR A 249 -10.04 -13.70 11.07
C THR A 249 -10.92 -12.47 11.24
N MET A 250 -10.57 -11.37 10.57
CA MET A 250 -11.37 -10.16 10.49
C MET A 250 -11.28 -9.60 9.06
N GLU A 251 -12.44 -9.32 8.40
CA GLU A 251 -12.50 -8.85 7.01
C GLU A 251 -11.74 -9.78 6.04
N ALA A 252 -11.95 -11.08 6.17
CA ALA A 252 -11.28 -12.12 5.37
C ALA A 252 -9.75 -12.07 5.41
N ARG A 253 -9.15 -11.50 6.46
CA ARG A 253 -7.71 -11.41 6.70
C ARG A 253 -7.37 -11.82 8.11
N ASN A 254 -6.20 -12.45 8.29
CA ASN A 254 -5.70 -12.73 9.62
C ASN A 254 -5.41 -11.42 10.37
N LEU A 255 -6.10 -11.22 11.46
CA LEU A 255 -5.81 -10.19 12.44
C LEU A 255 -4.73 -10.71 13.39
N PHE A 256 -3.85 -9.84 13.87
CA PHE A 256 -2.85 -10.14 14.88
C PHE A 256 -2.85 -9.02 15.92
N TRP A 257 -2.86 -9.38 17.21
CA TRP A 257 -2.83 -8.40 18.30
C TRP A 257 -2.25 -8.99 19.59
N CYS A 258 -1.84 -8.14 20.51
CA CYS A 258 -1.42 -8.52 21.85
C CYS A 258 -2.51 -8.15 22.85
N PRO A 259 -3.17 -9.10 23.51
CA PRO A 259 -4.24 -8.78 24.46
C PRO A 259 -3.75 -8.14 25.76
N GLY A 260 -2.45 -8.18 26.04
CA GLY A 260 -1.87 -7.49 27.20
C GLY A 260 -1.49 -6.03 26.94
N CYS A 261 -1.32 -5.63 25.66
CA CYS A 261 -0.95 -4.25 25.30
C CYS A 261 -2.11 -3.48 24.63
N GLN A 262 -3.09 -4.17 24.11
CA GLN A 262 -4.22 -3.59 23.35
C GLN A 262 -5.50 -3.82 24.12
N ILE A 263 -5.99 -2.80 24.80
CA ILE A 263 -7.13 -2.80 25.71
C ILE A 263 -8.22 -1.82 25.25
#